data_64866f201765d0335c643f223d058e95
#
_entry.id   64866f201765d0335c643f223d058e95
#
_cell.length_a   1.000
_cell.length_b   1.000
_cell.length_c   1.000
_cell.angle_alpha   90.00
_cell.angle_beta   90.00
_cell.angle_gamma   90.00
#
_symmetry.space_group_name_H-M   'P 1'
#
loop_
_entity.id
_entity.type
_entity.pdbx_description
1 polymer ?
#
loop_
_entity_poly.entity_id
_entity_poly.type
_entity_poly.pdbx_seq_one_letter_code
_entity_poly.pdbx_strand_id
1 'polypeptide(L)' 'MINGKVVEANVFDYVAQIYEGGKWQAVAVSSDYNEAEKKRIEYAINGCYTRTVQLY' A
#
# COMPACT_ATOMS: atom_id res chain seq x y z
N MET A 1 -1.26 -15.86 12.90
CA MET A 1 -1.48 -15.62 12.41
C MET A 1 -2.12 -15.33 11.97
N ILE A 2 -2.44 -14.93 12.09
CA ILE A 2 -2.94 -14.61 11.74
C ILE A 2 -3.48 -14.72 10.95
N ASN A 3 -3.85 -14.85 11.02
CA ASN A 3 -4.31 -15.09 10.17
C ASN A 3 -4.26 -14.59 9.08
N GLY A 4 -3.97 -14.88 8.53
CA GLY A 4 -3.85 -14.61 7.17
C GLY A 4 -4.27 -13.26 6.74
N LYS A 5 -4.58 -12.51 7.65
CA LYS A 5 -4.98 -11.18 7.37
C LYS A 5 -3.84 -10.26 7.31
N VAL A 6 -2.71 -10.70 7.79
CA VAL A 6 -1.55 -9.86 7.82
C VAL A 6 -0.95 -9.79 6.43
N VAL A 7 -0.75 -8.59 5.94
CA VAL A 7 -0.03 -8.39 4.70
C VAL A 7 1.44 -8.33 5.05
N GLU A 8 2.16 -9.35 4.66
CA GLU A 8 3.58 -9.41 4.97
C GLU A 8 4.38 -8.75 3.89
N ALA A 9 5.33 -7.92 4.29
CA ALA A 9 6.15 -7.20 3.35
C ALA A 9 7.60 -7.36 3.74
N ASN A 10 8.45 -7.56 2.76
CA ASN A 10 9.88 -7.59 2.97
C ASN A 10 10.42 -6.17 3.03
N VAL A 11 11.62 -6.03 3.57
CA VAL A 11 12.19 -4.71 3.79
C VAL A 11 12.38 -3.91 2.50
N PHE A 12 12.41 -4.57 1.36
CA PHE A 12 12.60 -3.87 0.10
C PHE A 12 11.31 -3.70 -0.69
N ASP A 13 10.19 -4.04 -0.08
CA ASP A 13 8.91 -3.90 -0.77
C ASP A 13 8.42 -2.47 -0.74
N TYR A 14 7.55 -2.17 -1.70
CA TYR A 14 6.83 -0.91 -1.75
C TYR A 14 5.41 -1.17 -1.31
N VAL A 15 4.88 -0.26 -0.51
CA VAL A 15 3.54 -0.38 0.04
C VAL A 15 2.72 0.82 -0.41
N ALA A 16 1.64 0.55 -1.13
CA ALA A 16 0.69 1.59 -1.49
C ALA A 16 -0.30 1.73 -0.34
N GLN A 17 -0.51 2.96 0.09
CA GLN A 17 -1.35 3.24 1.24
C GLN A 17 -2.39 4.29 0.92
N ILE A 18 -3.53 4.19 1.56
CA ILE A 18 -4.54 5.23 1.51
C ILE A 18 -4.77 5.75 2.92
N TYR A 19 -5.22 7.00 3.00
CA TYR A 19 -5.55 7.61 4.29
C TYR A 19 -7.06 7.54 4.47
N GLU A 20 -7.50 6.79 5.45
CA GLU A 20 -8.92 6.58 5.66
C GLU A 20 -9.17 6.32 7.13
N GLY A 21 -10.23 6.91 7.66
CA GLY A 21 -10.57 6.69 9.05
C GLY A 21 -9.54 7.22 10.01
N GLY A 22 -8.81 8.25 9.61
CA GLY A 22 -7.81 8.88 10.47
C GLY A 22 -6.47 8.19 10.49
N LYS A 23 -6.24 7.25 9.59
CA LYS A 23 -4.97 6.54 9.59
C LYS A 23 -4.64 6.03 8.20
N TRP A 24 -3.36 5.74 7.98
CA TRP A 24 -2.90 5.17 6.74
C TRP A 24 -3.13 3.67 6.75
N GLN A 25 -3.64 3.14 5.65
CA GLN A 25 -3.93 1.72 5.52
C GLN A 25 -3.27 1.21 4.25
N ALA A 26 -2.62 0.05 4.35
CA ALA A 26 -1.98 -0.57 3.19
C ALA A 26 -3.04 -1.21 2.31
N VAL A 27 -2.97 -0.94 1.01
CA VAL A 27 -3.89 -1.54 0.06
C VAL A 27 -3.18 -2.43 -0.93
N ALA A 28 -1.85 -2.33 -1.03
CA ALA A 28 -1.09 -3.19 -1.91
C ALA A 28 0.36 -3.21 -1.46
N VAL A 29 1.02 -4.35 -1.66
CA VAL A 29 2.43 -4.53 -1.37
C VAL A 29 3.05 -5.22 -2.57
N SER A 30 4.18 -4.71 -3.04
CA SER A 30 4.87 -5.31 -4.16
C SER A 30 6.34 -4.97 -4.10
N SER A 31 7.17 -5.88 -4.59
CA SER A 31 8.59 -5.59 -4.74
C SER A 31 8.83 -4.73 -5.99
N ASP A 32 7.81 -4.55 -6.81
CA ASP A 32 7.89 -3.73 -8.01
C ASP A 32 7.19 -2.41 -7.76
N TYR A 33 7.97 -1.33 -7.80
CA TYR A 33 7.43 0.01 -7.56
C TYR A 33 6.25 0.31 -8.48
N ASN A 34 6.35 -0.07 -9.75
CA ASN A 34 5.30 0.24 -10.71
C ASN A 34 3.99 -0.47 -10.37
N GLU A 35 4.08 -1.68 -9.84
CA GLU A 35 2.88 -2.40 -9.43
C GLU A 35 2.19 -1.71 -8.25
N ALA A 36 2.98 -1.28 -7.28
CA ALA A 36 2.42 -0.56 -6.14
C ALA A 36 1.79 0.76 -6.59
N GLU A 37 2.46 1.46 -7.52
CA GLU A 37 1.96 2.73 -8.02
C GLU A 37 0.65 2.56 -8.79
N LYS A 38 0.52 1.48 -9.55
CA LYS A 38 -0.73 1.23 -10.27
C LYS A 38 -1.89 1.14 -9.31
N LYS A 39 -1.71 0.43 -8.22
CA LYS A 39 -2.77 0.28 -7.23
C LYS A 39 -3.04 1.61 -6.54
N ARG A 40 -1.98 2.33 -6.18
CA ARG A 40 -2.14 3.63 -5.54
C ARG A 40 -2.96 4.58 -6.42
N ILE A 41 -2.65 4.59 -7.72
CA ILE A 41 -3.32 5.50 -8.64
C ILE A 41 -4.81 5.16 -8.75
N GLU A 42 -5.17 3.89 -8.72
CA GLU A 42 -6.57 3.49 -8.74
C GLU A 42 -7.34 4.14 -7.60
N TYR A 43 -6.76 4.16 -6.41
CA TYR A 43 -7.42 4.78 -5.27
C TYR A 43 -7.38 6.30 -5.37
N ALA A 44 -6.31 6.85 -5.91
CA ALA A 44 -6.20 8.31 -6.06
C ALA A 44 -7.27 8.84 -7.00
N ILE A 45 -7.54 8.11 -8.06
CA ILE A 45 -8.58 8.51 -9.02
C ILE A 45 -9.94 8.56 -8.34
N ASN A 46 -10.16 7.69 -7.37
CA ASN A 46 -11.42 7.64 -6.64
C ASN A 46 -11.48 8.64 -5.48
N GLY A 47 -10.50 9.52 -5.38
CA GLY A 47 -10.56 10.60 -4.42
C GLY A 47 -9.88 10.34 -3.09
N CYS A 48 -9.15 9.26 -2.97
CA CYS A 48 -8.44 8.98 -1.73
C CYS A 48 -7.12 9.71 -1.67
N TYR A 49 -6.70 10.09 -0.47
CA TYR A 49 -5.32 10.50 -0.27
C TYR A 49 -4.47 9.24 -0.29
N THR A 50 -3.40 9.26 -1.07
CA THR A 50 -2.59 8.07 -1.29
C THR A 50 -1.11 8.38 -1.18
N ARG A 51 -0.34 7.34 -0.91
CA ARG A 51 1.12 7.44 -0.96
C ARG A 51 1.71 6.06 -1.17
N THR A 52 2.94 6.02 -1.67
CA THR A 52 3.70 4.78 -1.76
C THR A 52 4.93 4.95 -0.88
N VAL A 53 5.16 4.01 0.00
CA VAL A 53 6.33 4.04 0.88
C VAL A 53 7.16 2.81 0.62
N GLN A 54 8.47 2.96 0.78
CA GLN A 54 9.39 1.85 0.66
C GLN A 54 9.82 1.43 2.06
N LEU A 55 9.81 0.13 2.30
CA LEU A 55 10.23 -0.40 3.59
C LEU A 55 11.74 -0.63 3.56
N TYR A 56 12.38 -0.45 4.71
CA TYR A 56 13.80 -0.69 4.85
C TYR A 56 14.07 -1.60 6.02
#